data_e1acf6ced6b23aa6c15498989eb8284b
#
_entry.id   e1acf6ced6b23aa6c15498989eb8284b
#
_cell.length_a   1.000
_cell.length_b   1.000
_cell.length_c   1.000
_cell.angle_alpha   90.00
_cell.angle_beta   90.00
_cell.angle_gamma   90.00
#
_symmetry.space_group_name_H-M   'P 1'
#
loop_
_entity.id
_entity.type
_entity.pdbx_description
1 polymer ?
#
loop_
_entity_poly.entity_id
_entity_poly.type
_entity_poly.pdbx_seq_one_letter_code
_entity_poly.pdbx_strand_id
1 'polypeptide(L)'
;MSKSIPKNYYVFFGQNGWTKKFHEVFKTISGVTDGLRVSGLIASERLLIANQRDQSECDFYGDIDCLPSLLNKFSDYSNSLDEIASLESELDINFWRFLYAERRFIRHHHRRKYVSHEFTHSELANLACCMAKFFEEKLEGVDCVVMQNPSSGWSYLLALLAVKRGIKLRAVRSLGLPNHSAIWGFTPFEEYADVNELFFKYRDGLMIPSELQETAKGTIEKFIKTQEGPAWLAAADTQA
;
A
#
# COMPACT_ATOMS: atom_id res chain seq x y z
N MET A 1 18.62 -4.91 -20.85
CA MET A 1 19.02 -5.08 -19.44
C MET A 1 17.89 -5.84 -18.73
N SER A 2 18.16 -7.08 -18.30
CA SER A 2 17.21 -7.83 -17.46
C SER A 2 17.07 -7.08 -16.12
N LYS A 3 15.90 -6.50 -15.85
CA LYS A 3 15.64 -5.90 -14.54
C LYS A 3 15.53 -7.07 -13.53
N SER A 4 16.47 -7.16 -12.60
CA SER A 4 16.40 -8.13 -11.52
C SER A 4 15.08 -7.97 -10.74
N ILE A 5 14.47 -9.08 -10.39
CA ILE A 5 13.29 -9.08 -9.52
C ILE A 5 13.73 -8.58 -8.14
N PRO A 6 13.00 -7.64 -7.51
CA PRO A 6 13.26 -7.23 -6.13
C PRO A 6 13.24 -8.43 -5.17
N LYS A 7 14.05 -8.37 -4.12
CA LYS A 7 14.11 -9.45 -3.12
C LYS A 7 13.53 -9.04 -1.76
N ASN A 8 13.70 -7.77 -1.39
CA ASN A 8 13.24 -7.24 -0.11
C ASN A 8 12.02 -6.35 -0.32
N TYR A 9 10.90 -6.78 0.20
CA TYR A 9 9.63 -6.06 0.09
C TYR A 9 9.17 -5.56 1.45
N TYR A 10 8.62 -4.35 1.46
CA TYR A 10 7.85 -3.85 2.59
C TYR A 10 6.38 -3.64 2.16
N VAL A 11 5.44 -4.25 2.86
CA VAL A 11 4.04 -4.31 2.44
C VAL A 11 3.14 -3.60 3.44
N PHE A 12 2.26 -2.73 2.94
CA PHE A 12 1.18 -2.17 3.75
C PHE A 12 -0.11 -2.98 3.55
N PHE A 13 -0.46 -3.79 4.54
CA PHE A 13 -1.64 -4.66 4.53
C PHE A 13 -2.87 -3.89 5.06
N GLY A 14 -3.63 -3.27 4.17
CA GLY A 14 -4.75 -2.40 4.54
C GLY A 14 -6.10 -3.11 4.71
N GLN A 15 -6.37 -4.19 3.97
CA GLN A 15 -7.65 -4.88 3.91
C GLN A 15 -7.47 -6.39 3.72
N ASN A 16 -8.40 -7.20 4.29
CA ASN A 16 -8.29 -8.66 4.29
C ASN A 16 -8.22 -9.29 2.89
N GLY A 17 -9.11 -8.90 1.98
CA GLY A 17 -9.12 -9.45 0.62
C GLY A 17 -7.83 -9.17 -0.14
N TRP A 18 -7.19 -8.03 0.10
CA TRP A 18 -5.90 -7.69 -0.51
C TRP A 18 -4.74 -8.38 0.16
N THR A 19 -4.80 -8.62 1.46
CA THR A 19 -3.77 -9.37 2.19
C THR A 19 -3.61 -10.77 1.63
N LYS A 20 -4.72 -11.47 1.34
CA LYS A 20 -4.69 -12.78 0.68
C LYS A 20 -4.08 -12.72 -0.72
N LYS A 21 -4.43 -11.71 -1.52
CA LYS A 21 -3.85 -11.52 -2.86
C LYS A 21 -2.35 -11.25 -2.80
N PHE A 22 -1.89 -10.44 -1.85
CA PHE A 22 -0.46 -10.23 -1.65
C PHE A 22 0.26 -11.53 -1.29
N HIS A 23 -0.33 -12.35 -0.42
CA HIS A 23 0.22 -13.64 -0.06
C HIS A 23 0.40 -14.55 -1.29
N GLU A 24 -0.62 -14.69 -2.13
CA GLU A 24 -0.55 -15.48 -3.37
C GLU A 24 0.52 -14.96 -4.34
N VAL A 25 0.62 -13.63 -4.48
CA VAL A 25 1.65 -13.00 -5.32
C VAL A 25 3.05 -13.32 -4.79
N PHE A 26 3.30 -13.15 -3.50
CA PHE A 26 4.61 -13.42 -2.92
C PHE A 26 4.96 -14.90 -2.93
N LYS A 27 3.99 -15.79 -2.76
CA LYS A 27 4.17 -17.24 -2.93
C LYS A 27 4.60 -17.59 -4.36
N THR A 28 4.03 -16.91 -5.35
CA THR A 28 4.45 -17.08 -6.75
C THR A 28 5.87 -16.54 -6.98
N ILE A 29 6.19 -15.37 -6.44
CA ILE A 29 7.53 -14.76 -6.57
C ILE A 29 8.58 -15.65 -5.88
N SER A 30 8.28 -16.21 -4.70
CA SER A 30 9.21 -17.08 -3.97
C SER A 30 9.58 -18.35 -4.75
N GLY A 31 8.69 -18.84 -5.61
CA GLY A 31 8.96 -19.96 -6.50
C GLY A 31 9.97 -19.67 -7.62
N VAL A 32 10.27 -18.40 -7.89
CA VAL A 32 11.18 -17.95 -8.98
C VAL A 32 12.31 -17.04 -8.50
N THR A 33 12.35 -16.71 -7.23
CA THR A 33 13.34 -15.78 -6.64
C THR A 33 13.87 -16.32 -5.31
N ASP A 34 15.13 -16.69 -5.30
CA ASP A 34 15.79 -17.11 -4.06
C ASP A 34 16.04 -15.92 -3.12
N GLY A 35 15.82 -16.15 -1.83
CA GLY A 35 16.07 -15.17 -0.79
C GLY A 35 15.07 -14.04 -0.73
N LEU A 36 13.82 -14.28 -1.21
CA LEU A 36 12.71 -13.36 -1.02
C LEU A 36 12.48 -13.07 0.47
N ARG A 37 12.33 -11.81 0.81
CA ARG A 37 11.94 -11.34 2.15
C ARG A 37 10.79 -10.35 2.07
N VAL A 38 9.76 -10.59 2.87
CA VAL A 38 8.57 -9.76 2.94
C VAL A 38 8.35 -9.35 4.39
N SER A 39 8.54 -8.09 4.70
CA SER A 39 8.16 -7.47 5.97
C SER A 39 7.03 -6.48 5.74
N GLY A 40 6.43 -5.94 6.78
CA GLY A 40 5.37 -4.97 6.54
C GLY A 40 4.63 -4.47 7.76
N LEU A 41 3.60 -3.68 7.49
CA LEU A 41 2.70 -3.11 8.47
C LEU A 41 1.26 -3.51 8.18
N ILE A 42 0.59 -4.13 9.15
CA ILE A 42 -0.80 -4.52 9.04
C ILE A 42 -1.70 -3.51 9.75
N ALA A 43 -2.80 -3.11 9.10
CA ALA A 43 -3.61 -1.99 9.54
C ALA A 43 -4.50 -2.28 10.78
N SER A 44 -4.68 -3.54 11.17
CA SER A 44 -5.49 -3.89 12.34
C SER A 44 -5.14 -5.27 12.92
N GLU A 45 -5.36 -5.45 14.23
CA GLU A 45 -5.16 -6.73 14.92
C GLU A 45 -6.02 -7.86 14.34
N ARG A 46 -7.26 -7.55 13.94
CA ARG A 46 -8.13 -8.54 13.29
C ARG A 46 -7.52 -9.08 12.00
N LEU A 47 -6.88 -8.22 11.21
CA LEU A 47 -6.19 -8.63 9.99
C LEU A 47 -4.94 -9.45 10.32
N LEU A 48 -4.20 -9.07 11.35
CA LEU A 48 -3.03 -9.81 11.81
C LEU A 48 -3.41 -11.24 12.18
N ILE A 49 -4.42 -11.41 13.03
CA ILE A 49 -4.91 -12.72 13.46
C ILE A 49 -5.41 -13.55 12.26
N ALA A 50 -6.17 -12.92 11.35
CA ALA A 50 -6.75 -13.61 10.20
C ALA A 50 -5.69 -14.12 9.20
N ASN A 51 -4.49 -13.54 9.19
CA ASN A 51 -3.42 -13.90 8.26
C ASN A 51 -2.24 -14.61 8.94
N GLN A 52 -2.27 -14.78 10.25
CA GLN A 52 -1.18 -15.38 11.02
C GLN A 52 -0.84 -16.80 10.53
N ARG A 53 -1.82 -17.59 10.14
CA ARG A 53 -1.62 -18.93 9.58
C ARG A 53 -0.86 -18.87 8.27
N ASP A 54 -1.32 -18.05 7.31
CA ASP A 54 -0.69 -17.94 5.99
C ASP A 54 0.75 -17.45 6.11
N GLN A 55 1.03 -16.57 7.08
CA GLN A 55 2.37 -16.06 7.35
C GLN A 55 3.29 -17.12 7.97
N SER A 56 2.78 -17.95 8.87
CA SER A 56 3.56 -19.01 9.53
C SER A 56 3.93 -20.18 8.60
N GLU A 57 3.19 -20.35 7.51
CA GLU A 57 3.42 -21.42 6.52
C GLU A 57 4.48 -21.05 5.45
N CYS A 58 5.01 -19.81 5.48
CA CYS A 58 5.94 -19.32 4.46
C CYS A 58 7.19 -18.69 5.05
N ASP A 59 8.34 -19.24 4.71
CA ASP A 59 9.65 -18.82 5.21
C ASP A 59 10.12 -17.44 4.73
N PHE A 60 9.47 -16.89 3.71
CA PHE A 60 9.81 -15.57 3.18
C PHE A 60 9.26 -14.40 4.00
N TYR A 61 8.34 -14.64 4.94
CA TYR A 61 7.84 -13.58 5.80
C TYR A 61 8.82 -13.30 6.95
N GLY A 62 9.16 -12.01 7.08
CA GLY A 62 9.87 -11.44 8.23
C GLY A 62 8.88 -10.78 9.20
N ASP A 63 9.33 -9.68 9.80
CA ASP A 63 8.53 -8.94 10.78
C ASP A 63 7.31 -8.28 10.14
N ILE A 64 6.14 -8.58 10.69
CA ILE A 64 4.89 -7.90 10.36
C ILE A 64 4.42 -7.13 11.59
N ASP A 65 4.62 -5.82 11.56
CA ASP A 65 4.18 -4.92 12.64
C ASP A 65 2.67 -4.67 12.57
N CYS A 66 2.05 -4.36 13.70
CA CYS A 66 0.62 -4.03 13.79
C CYS A 66 0.44 -2.55 14.11
N LEU A 67 -0.27 -1.83 13.24
CA LEU A 67 -0.45 -0.38 13.38
C LEU A 67 -1.05 0.05 14.73
N PRO A 68 -2.14 -0.54 15.26
CA PRO A 68 -2.64 -0.22 16.58
C PRO A 68 -1.61 -0.37 17.70
N SER A 69 -0.83 -1.46 17.68
CA SER A 69 0.20 -1.72 18.68
C SER A 69 1.32 -0.68 18.62
N LEU A 70 1.72 -0.27 17.40
CA LEU A 70 2.71 0.79 17.22
C LEU A 70 2.19 2.16 17.70
N LEU A 71 0.95 2.51 17.37
CA LEU A 71 0.36 3.78 17.81
C LEU A 71 0.26 3.84 19.34
N ASN A 72 -0.14 2.74 19.98
CA ASN A 72 -0.15 2.65 21.44
C ASN A 72 1.28 2.80 22.02
N LYS A 73 2.27 2.15 21.43
CA LYS A 73 3.68 2.29 21.84
C LYS A 73 4.15 3.74 21.69
N PHE A 74 3.81 4.40 20.58
CA PHE A 74 4.28 5.75 20.29
C PHE A 74 3.55 6.84 21.10
N SER A 75 2.39 6.54 21.70
CA SER A 75 1.73 7.48 22.61
C SER A 75 2.56 7.80 23.85
N ASP A 76 3.48 6.90 24.23
CA ASP A 76 4.37 7.09 25.38
C ASP A 76 5.63 7.91 25.07
N TYR A 77 5.87 8.20 23.80
CA TYR A 77 7.01 9.02 23.35
C TYR A 77 6.62 10.48 23.27
N SER A 78 7.60 11.35 23.50
CA SER A 78 7.46 12.78 23.31
C SER A 78 8.60 13.30 22.45
N ASN A 79 8.25 13.94 21.35
CA ASN A 79 9.21 14.68 20.53
C ASN A 79 9.00 16.17 20.76
N SER A 80 10.08 16.94 20.80
CA SER A 80 9.99 18.39 20.85
C SER A 80 9.42 18.96 19.54
N LEU A 81 8.88 20.17 19.59
CA LEU A 81 8.42 20.84 18.37
C LEU A 81 9.57 21.07 17.39
N ASP A 82 10.78 21.32 17.90
CA ASP A 82 11.97 21.51 17.08
C ASP A 82 12.37 20.22 16.35
N GLU A 83 12.28 19.05 17.01
CA GLU A 83 12.52 17.76 16.36
C GLU A 83 11.48 17.48 15.29
N ILE A 84 10.20 17.77 15.54
CA ILE A 84 9.12 17.61 14.56
C ILE A 84 9.38 18.52 13.35
N ALA A 85 9.67 19.80 13.58
CA ALA A 85 9.95 20.77 12.52
C ALA A 85 11.22 20.40 11.71
N SER A 86 12.26 19.93 12.39
CA SER A 86 13.49 19.47 11.74
C SER A 86 13.21 18.29 10.82
N LEU A 87 12.44 17.31 11.29
CA LEU A 87 12.08 16.14 10.50
C LEU A 87 11.15 16.47 9.32
N GLU A 88 10.18 17.37 9.52
CA GLU A 88 9.34 17.89 8.41
C GLU A 88 10.21 18.54 7.32
N SER A 89 11.19 19.37 7.74
CA SER A 89 12.11 20.04 6.81
C SER A 89 13.03 19.03 6.09
N GLU A 90 13.59 18.07 6.83
CA GLU A 90 14.45 17.04 6.27
C GLU A 90 13.72 16.17 5.26
N LEU A 91 12.49 15.79 5.56
CA LEU A 91 11.67 14.93 4.73
C LEU A 91 10.93 15.68 3.62
N ASP A 92 10.94 17.01 3.64
CA ASP A 92 10.11 17.87 2.79
C ASP A 92 8.63 17.48 2.85
N ILE A 93 8.14 17.24 4.07
CA ILE A 93 6.78 16.78 4.34
C ILE A 93 6.14 17.70 5.36
N ASN A 94 4.87 18.00 5.19
CA ASN A 94 4.05 18.61 6.22
C ASN A 94 3.19 17.53 6.91
N PHE A 95 3.48 17.23 8.16
CA PHE A 95 2.77 16.19 8.90
C PHE A 95 1.28 16.48 9.07
N TRP A 96 0.88 17.73 9.18
CA TRP A 96 -0.53 18.12 9.25
C TRP A 96 -1.30 17.72 8.01
N ARG A 97 -0.69 17.83 6.84
CA ARG A 97 -1.33 17.49 5.57
C ARG A 97 -1.75 16.04 5.50
N PHE A 98 -0.93 15.11 5.97
CA PHE A 98 -1.31 13.70 5.97
C PHE A 98 -2.17 13.32 7.18
N LEU A 99 -1.99 13.94 8.35
CA LEU A 99 -2.86 13.73 9.50
C LEU A 99 -4.31 14.10 9.21
N TYR A 100 -4.54 15.20 8.49
CA TYR A 100 -5.89 15.54 8.02
C TYR A 100 -6.49 14.52 7.05
N ALA A 101 -5.68 13.81 6.30
CA ALA A 101 -6.13 12.73 5.43
C ALA A 101 -6.44 11.44 6.21
N GLU A 102 -5.94 11.29 7.43
CA GLU A 102 -6.16 10.11 8.25
C GLU A 102 -7.46 10.21 9.05
N ARG A 103 -8.56 9.85 8.41
CA ARG A 103 -9.93 9.94 8.95
C ARG A 103 -10.13 9.21 10.28
N ARG A 104 -9.26 8.26 10.60
CA ARG A 104 -9.38 7.42 11.80
C ARG A 104 -9.10 8.18 13.09
N PHE A 105 -8.43 9.32 13.00
CA PHE A 105 -8.16 10.22 14.12
C PHE A 105 -9.09 11.43 14.16
N ILE A 106 -9.90 11.64 13.13
CA ILE A 106 -10.85 12.74 13.11
C ILE A 106 -12.11 12.34 13.90
N ARG A 107 -12.54 13.23 14.77
CA ARG A 107 -13.60 13.15 15.77
C ARG A 107 -14.92 12.49 15.34
N HIS A 108 -15.21 12.41 14.04
CA HIS A 108 -16.51 11.96 13.54
C HIS A 108 -16.57 10.47 13.18
N HIS A 109 -15.48 9.72 13.25
CA HIS A 109 -15.48 8.29 12.99
C HIS A 109 -15.63 7.46 14.28
N HIS A 110 -16.79 7.57 14.94
CA HIS A 110 -17.14 6.84 16.16
C HIS A 110 -17.07 5.30 16.05
N ARG A 111 -16.98 4.75 14.87
CA ARG A 111 -17.07 3.31 14.65
C ARG A 111 -15.73 2.55 14.61
N ARG A 112 -14.60 3.26 14.55
CA ARG A 112 -13.29 2.62 14.47
C ARG A 112 -12.31 3.29 15.42
N LYS A 113 -12.38 2.94 16.69
CA LYS A 113 -11.36 3.36 17.67
C LYS A 113 -10.10 2.52 17.44
N TYR A 114 -9.04 3.14 16.95
CA TYR A 114 -7.70 2.54 16.93
C TYR A 114 -7.02 2.67 18.29
N VAL A 115 -7.44 3.65 19.06
CA VAL A 115 -6.93 3.99 20.38
C VAL A 115 -8.09 4.41 21.27
N SER A 116 -7.90 4.32 22.57
CA SER A 116 -8.93 4.52 23.57
C SER A 116 -9.26 5.98 23.90
N HIS A 117 -8.50 6.96 23.38
CA HIS A 117 -8.68 8.38 23.70
C HIS A 117 -8.67 9.26 22.44
N GLU A 118 -9.14 10.49 22.59
CA GLU A 118 -9.04 11.52 21.54
C GLU A 118 -7.65 12.16 21.58
N PHE A 119 -6.96 12.18 20.45
CA PHE A 119 -5.66 12.81 20.36
C PHE A 119 -5.76 14.33 20.26
N THR A 120 -4.92 15.01 21.00
CA THR A 120 -4.62 16.42 20.79
C THR A 120 -3.79 16.61 19.52
N HIS A 121 -3.71 17.84 19.03
CA HIS A 121 -2.85 18.16 17.87
C HIS A 121 -1.39 17.81 18.12
N SER A 122 -0.89 18.10 19.32
CA SER A 122 0.50 17.79 19.69
C SER A 122 0.78 16.29 19.70
N GLU A 123 -0.16 15.48 20.23
CA GLU A 123 -0.04 14.03 20.21
C GLU A 123 -0.07 13.46 18.78
N LEU A 124 -0.92 14.01 17.91
CA LEU A 124 -0.94 13.62 16.50
C LEU A 124 0.35 13.94 15.77
N ALA A 125 0.91 15.14 15.99
CA ALA A 125 2.19 15.53 15.42
C ALA A 125 3.33 14.63 15.93
N ASN A 126 3.31 14.31 17.22
CA ASN A 126 4.24 13.37 17.84
C ASN A 126 4.13 11.96 17.23
N LEU A 127 2.92 11.44 17.08
CA LEU A 127 2.70 10.15 16.41
C LEU A 127 3.21 10.13 14.98
N ALA A 128 3.01 11.22 14.24
CA ALA A 128 3.51 11.37 12.89
C ALA A 128 5.04 11.30 12.83
N CYS A 129 5.70 12.02 13.73
CA CYS A 129 7.14 12.00 13.87
C CYS A 129 7.66 10.58 14.21
N CYS A 130 7.06 9.91 15.18
CA CYS A 130 7.43 8.54 15.54
C CYS A 130 7.21 7.56 14.38
N MET A 131 6.11 7.67 13.65
CA MET A 131 5.83 6.83 12.49
C MET A 131 6.80 7.10 11.33
N ALA A 132 7.19 8.36 11.11
CA ALA A 132 8.19 8.67 10.10
C ALA A 132 9.55 8.04 10.44
N LYS A 133 10.03 8.21 11.68
CA LYS A 133 11.26 7.56 12.16
C LYS A 133 11.18 6.04 12.03
N PHE A 134 10.05 5.45 12.41
CA PHE A 134 9.82 4.02 12.27
C PHE A 134 9.91 3.55 10.81
N PHE A 135 9.24 4.24 9.88
CA PHE A 135 9.34 3.88 8.46
C PHE A 135 10.73 4.10 7.90
N GLU A 136 11.44 5.17 8.31
CA GLU A 136 12.82 5.38 7.91
C GLU A 136 13.71 4.21 8.27
N GLU A 137 13.54 3.63 9.47
CA GLU A 137 14.25 2.42 9.91
C GLU A 137 13.82 1.19 9.09
N LYS A 138 12.50 0.97 8.92
CA LYS A 138 11.98 -0.22 8.23
C LYS A 138 12.23 -0.24 6.73
N LEU A 139 12.47 0.91 6.13
CA LEU A 139 12.81 1.02 4.70
C LEU A 139 14.28 0.77 4.40
N GLU A 140 15.12 0.57 5.41
CA GLU A 140 16.52 0.24 5.20
C GLU A 140 16.68 -1.12 4.49
N GLY A 141 17.37 -1.12 3.34
CA GLY A 141 17.59 -2.32 2.53
C GLY A 141 16.34 -2.83 1.78
N VAL A 142 15.23 -2.09 1.77
CA VAL A 142 14.03 -2.45 1.02
C VAL A 142 14.18 -2.07 -0.46
N ASP A 143 13.87 -3.00 -1.35
CA ASP A 143 13.89 -2.80 -2.80
C ASP A 143 12.57 -2.27 -3.36
N CYS A 144 11.46 -2.66 -2.72
CA CYS A 144 10.12 -2.36 -3.22
C CYS A 144 9.09 -2.26 -2.09
N VAL A 145 8.30 -1.19 -2.09
CA VAL A 145 7.12 -1.05 -1.23
C VAL A 145 5.87 -1.41 -2.02
N VAL A 146 5.03 -2.26 -1.44
CA VAL A 146 3.77 -2.72 -2.05
C VAL A 146 2.60 -2.34 -1.16
N MET A 147 1.55 -1.77 -1.77
CA MET A 147 0.31 -1.44 -1.08
C MET A 147 -0.89 -1.47 -2.04
N GLN A 148 -2.09 -1.46 -1.51
CA GLN A 148 -3.28 -1.34 -2.35
C GLN A 148 -3.34 0.06 -2.99
N ASN A 149 -3.25 1.09 -2.18
CA ASN A 149 -3.15 2.49 -2.55
C ASN A 149 -2.73 3.32 -1.31
N PRO A 150 -2.21 4.53 -1.48
CA PRO A 150 -1.89 5.42 -0.38
C PRO A 150 -3.15 6.13 0.16
N SER A 151 -4.20 5.37 0.53
CA SER A 151 -5.52 5.90 0.93
C SER A 151 -5.63 6.31 2.38
N SER A 152 -4.65 5.98 3.21
CA SER A 152 -4.56 6.42 4.60
C SER A 152 -3.36 7.34 4.80
N GLY A 153 -3.39 8.19 5.81
CA GLY A 153 -2.24 9.04 6.16
C GLY A 153 -0.96 8.24 6.32
N TRP A 154 -1.02 7.09 6.99
CA TRP A 154 0.14 6.23 7.20
C TRP A 154 0.68 5.59 5.93
N SER A 155 -0.19 5.10 5.06
CA SER A 155 0.24 4.56 3.76
C SER A 155 0.78 5.66 2.84
N TYR A 156 0.23 6.88 2.93
CA TYR A 156 0.74 8.01 2.19
C TYR A 156 2.13 8.45 2.69
N LEU A 157 2.34 8.52 4.01
CA LEU A 157 3.65 8.79 4.60
C LEU A 157 4.69 7.77 4.17
N LEU A 158 4.35 6.48 4.25
CA LEU A 158 5.22 5.39 3.77
C LEU A 158 5.59 5.56 2.29
N ALA A 159 4.61 5.93 1.44
CA ALA A 159 4.86 6.15 0.02
C ALA A 159 5.78 7.34 -0.24
N LEU A 160 5.61 8.45 0.49
CA LEU A 160 6.50 9.62 0.41
C LEU A 160 7.94 9.27 0.77
N LEU A 161 8.13 8.58 1.89
CA LEU A 161 9.45 8.16 2.36
C LEU A 161 10.13 7.19 1.39
N ALA A 162 9.37 6.23 0.85
CA ALA A 162 9.87 5.30 -0.15
C ALA A 162 10.37 6.03 -1.40
N VAL A 163 9.61 7.00 -1.92
CA VAL A 163 10.03 7.81 -3.08
C VAL A 163 11.28 8.61 -2.77
N LYS A 164 11.35 9.25 -1.60
CA LYS A 164 12.52 10.01 -1.18
C LYS A 164 13.79 9.16 -1.16
N ARG A 165 13.67 7.90 -0.75
CA ARG A 165 14.77 6.92 -0.75
C ARG A 165 15.02 6.26 -2.11
N GLY A 166 14.27 6.60 -3.15
CA GLY A 166 14.38 5.98 -4.46
C GLY A 166 13.87 4.53 -4.52
N ILE A 167 13.10 4.10 -3.51
CA ILE A 167 12.51 2.77 -3.42
C ILE A 167 11.32 2.69 -4.37
N LYS A 168 11.19 1.57 -5.10
CA LYS A 168 10.08 1.34 -6.03
C LYS A 168 8.76 1.22 -5.27
N LEU A 169 7.73 1.92 -5.75
CA LEU A 169 6.36 1.77 -5.28
C LEU A 169 5.53 0.93 -6.25
N ARG A 170 4.76 -0.01 -5.71
CA ARG A 170 3.83 -0.84 -6.49
C ARG A 170 2.45 -0.85 -5.84
N ALA A 171 1.44 -0.50 -6.63
CA ALA A 171 0.05 -0.63 -6.23
C ALA A 171 -0.54 -1.91 -6.81
N VAL A 172 -1.35 -2.60 -6.04
CA VAL A 172 -2.17 -3.74 -6.49
C VAL A 172 -3.62 -3.31 -6.47
N ARG A 173 -4.27 -3.35 -7.64
CA ARG A 173 -5.68 -2.95 -7.77
C ARG A 173 -6.48 -3.93 -8.62
N SER A 174 -7.77 -3.98 -8.35
CA SER A 174 -8.72 -4.60 -9.27
C SER A 174 -8.89 -3.72 -10.50
N LEU A 175 -8.88 -4.34 -11.67
CA LEU A 175 -9.16 -3.66 -12.95
C LEU A 175 -10.66 -3.41 -13.17
N GLY A 176 -11.53 -3.78 -12.23
CA GLY A 176 -12.98 -3.76 -12.45
C GLY A 176 -13.48 -4.91 -13.32
N LEU A 177 -12.60 -5.76 -13.80
CA LEU A 177 -12.93 -6.98 -14.54
C LEU A 177 -12.93 -8.17 -13.57
N PRO A 178 -13.87 -9.14 -13.70
CA PRO A 178 -13.91 -10.33 -12.85
C PRO A 178 -12.55 -11.04 -12.83
N ASN A 179 -12.05 -11.34 -11.64
CA ASN A 179 -10.81 -12.08 -11.43
C ASN A 179 -9.52 -11.44 -12.00
N HIS A 180 -9.57 -10.17 -12.38
CA HIS A 180 -8.39 -9.45 -12.88
C HIS A 180 -7.91 -8.42 -11.86
N SER A 181 -6.62 -8.46 -11.60
CA SER A 181 -5.90 -7.45 -10.82
C SER A 181 -4.64 -7.07 -11.58
N ALA A 182 -4.23 -5.83 -11.45
CA ALA A 182 -2.99 -5.34 -12.03
C ALA A 182 -2.07 -4.82 -10.93
N ILE A 183 -0.78 -4.91 -11.21
CA ILE A 183 0.28 -4.32 -10.40
C ILE A 183 0.99 -3.30 -11.28
N TRP A 184 1.05 -2.06 -10.82
CA TRP A 184 1.76 -1.00 -11.53
C TRP A 184 2.54 -0.10 -10.61
N GLY A 185 3.48 0.65 -11.18
CA GLY A 185 4.19 1.70 -10.48
C GLY A 185 3.33 2.92 -10.27
N PHE A 186 3.48 3.54 -9.13
CA PHE A 186 2.82 4.80 -8.79
C PHE A 186 3.79 5.71 -8.03
N THR A 187 3.41 6.97 -7.89
CA THR A 187 4.04 7.91 -6.97
C THR A 187 2.97 8.47 -6.02
N PRO A 188 3.33 9.11 -4.90
CA PRO A 188 2.36 9.79 -4.06
C PRO A 188 1.54 10.87 -4.78
N PHE A 189 2.03 11.34 -5.94
CA PHE A 189 1.42 12.40 -6.73
C PHE A 189 0.73 11.89 -7.99
N GLU A 190 1.05 10.68 -8.44
CA GLU A 190 0.52 10.10 -9.67
C GLU A 190 0.19 8.62 -9.47
N GLU A 191 -1.10 8.34 -9.47
CA GLU A 191 -1.64 7.02 -9.16
C GLU A 191 -1.34 5.95 -10.22
N TYR A 192 -1.14 6.35 -11.47
CA TYR A 192 -0.98 5.48 -12.63
C TYR A 192 0.33 5.78 -13.39
N ALA A 193 1.41 6.10 -12.70
CA ALA A 193 2.64 6.56 -13.32
C ALA A 193 3.14 5.66 -14.46
N ASP A 194 3.30 4.36 -14.21
CA ASP A 194 3.75 3.42 -15.26
C ASP A 194 2.74 3.28 -16.41
N VAL A 195 1.44 3.33 -16.09
CA VAL A 195 0.36 3.21 -17.09
C VAL A 195 0.32 4.45 -17.98
N ASN A 196 0.45 5.63 -17.39
CA ASN A 196 0.50 6.88 -18.13
C ASN A 196 1.73 6.95 -19.02
N GLU A 197 2.90 6.54 -18.51
CA GLU A 197 4.12 6.46 -19.32
C GLU A 197 3.95 5.54 -20.51
N LEU A 198 3.38 4.36 -20.33
CA LEU A 198 3.07 3.43 -21.42
C LEU A 198 2.06 4.01 -22.40
N PHE A 199 0.98 4.64 -21.90
CA PHE A 199 -0.03 5.27 -22.76
C PHE A 199 0.60 6.33 -23.67
N PHE A 200 1.43 7.20 -23.14
CA PHE A 200 2.12 8.21 -23.95
C PHE A 200 3.07 7.60 -24.97
N LYS A 201 3.80 6.54 -24.61
CA LYS A 201 4.66 5.82 -25.56
C LYS A 201 3.86 5.21 -26.70
N TYR A 202 2.70 4.62 -26.44
CA TYR A 202 1.83 4.07 -27.49
C TYR A 202 1.20 5.17 -28.33
N ARG A 203 0.76 6.25 -27.73
CA ARG A 203 0.26 7.43 -28.46
C ARG A 203 1.32 7.99 -29.40
N ASP A 204 2.58 8.01 -28.98
CA ASP A 204 3.70 8.55 -29.73
C ASP A 204 4.34 7.54 -30.72
N GLY A 205 3.69 6.40 -30.96
CA GLY A 205 4.03 5.47 -32.03
C GLY A 205 4.67 4.15 -31.60
N LEU A 206 4.76 3.85 -30.28
CA LEU A 206 5.18 2.52 -29.85
C LEU A 206 4.11 1.49 -30.25
N MET A 207 4.51 0.49 -31.04
CA MET A 207 3.60 -0.57 -31.48
C MET A 207 3.22 -1.49 -30.31
N ILE A 208 1.93 -1.71 -30.11
CA ILE A 208 1.44 -2.73 -29.19
C ILE A 208 1.62 -4.10 -29.85
N PRO A 209 2.24 -5.09 -29.18
CA PRO A 209 2.33 -6.44 -29.71
C PRO A 209 0.95 -6.99 -30.08
N SER A 210 0.81 -7.62 -31.25
CA SER A 210 -0.48 -8.12 -31.76
C SER A 210 -1.17 -9.08 -30.79
N GLU A 211 -0.41 -9.94 -30.13
CA GLU A 211 -0.92 -10.86 -29.10
C GLU A 211 -1.61 -10.14 -27.93
N LEU A 212 -1.04 -9.02 -27.48
CA LEU A 212 -1.66 -8.20 -26.43
C LEU A 212 -2.91 -7.49 -26.95
N GLN A 213 -2.92 -7.05 -28.21
CA GLN A 213 -4.12 -6.46 -28.81
C GLN A 213 -5.26 -7.45 -28.90
N GLU A 214 -4.99 -8.68 -29.35
CA GLU A 214 -5.98 -9.74 -29.44
C GLU A 214 -6.50 -10.15 -28.06
N THR A 215 -5.62 -10.30 -27.07
CA THR A 215 -6.00 -10.59 -25.69
C THR A 215 -6.90 -9.51 -25.10
N ALA A 216 -6.55 -8.24 -25.30
CA ALA A 216 -7.36 -7.10 -24.83
C ALA A 216 -8.73 -7.07 -25.54
N LYS A 217 -8.76 -7.27 -26.85
CA LYS A 217 -9.98 -7.32 -27.65
C LYS A 217 -10.89 -8.45 -27.17
N GLY A 218 -10.37 -9.67 -27.01
CA GLY A 218 -11.14 -10.81 -26.52
C GLY A 218 -11.68 -10.59 -25.11
N THR A 219 -10.93 -9.94 -24.24
CA THR A 219 -11.38 -9.57 -22.88
C THR A 219 -12.51 -8.55 -22.93
N ILE A 220 -12.43 -7.52 -23.75
CA ILE A 220 -13.46 -6.51 -23.92
C ILE A 220 -14.73 -7.12 -24.54
N GLU A 221 -14.60 -7.94 -25.57
CA GLU A 221 -15.73 -8.62 -26.21
C GLU A 221 -16.46 -9.55 -25.22
N LYS A 222 -15.72 -10.30 -24.41
CA LYS A 222 -16.29 -11.11 -23.36
C LYS A 222 -17.06 -10.27 -22.35
N PHE A 223 -16.48 -9.18 -21.89
CA PHE A 223 -17.12 -8.25 -20.93
C PHE A 223 -18.42 -7.66 -21.50
N ILE A 224 -18.42 -7.24 -22.78
CA ILE A 224 -19.60 -6.71 -23.45
C ILE A 224 -20.70 -7.77 -23.58
N LYS A 225 -20.34 -9.02 -23.89
CA LYS A 225 -21.30 -10.12 -24.06
C LYS A 225 -21.92 -10.58 -22.75
N THR A 226 -21.14 -10.64 -21.68
CA THR A 226 -21.64 -11.14 -20.38
C THR A 226 -22.38 -10.07 -19.60
N GLN A 227 -22.17 -8.80 -19.91
CA GLN A 227 -22.66 -7.63 -19.12
C GLN A 227 -22.37 -7.80 -17.61
N GLU A 228 -21.41 -8.64 -17.26
CA GLU A 228 -20.99 -8.82 -15.88
C GLU A 228 -20.30 -7.52 -15.43
N GLY A 229 -21.05 -6.68 -14.76
CA GLY A 229 -20.51 -5.48 -14.12
C GLY A 229 -19.42 -5.81 -13.11
N PRO A 230 -18.62 -4.83 -12.70
CA PRO A 230 -17.64 -5.04 -11.65
C PRO A 230 -18.28 -5.68 -10.42
N ALA A 231 -17.61 -6.62 -9.78
CA ALA A 231 -18.13 -7.38 -8.63
C ALA A 231 -18.67 -6.50 -7.47
N TRP A 232 -18.23 -5.24 -7.37
CA TRP A 232 -18.74 -4.29 -6.40
C TRP A 232 -20.12 -3.70 -6.77
N LEU A 233 -20.50 -3.67 -8.06
CA LEU A 233 -21.86 -3.30 -8.49
C LEU A 233 -22.84 -4.43 -8.18
N ALA A 234 -22.46 -5.69 -8.43
CA ALA A 234 -23.31 -6.83 -8.09
C ALA A 234 -23.55 -6.95 -6.57
N ALA A 235 -22.61 -6.52 -5.74
CA ALA A 235 -22.79 -6.47 -4.28
C ALA A 235 -23.69 -5.34 -3.81
N ALA A 236 -23.86 -4.26 -4.58
CA ALA A 236 -24.76 -3.17 -4.25
C ALA A 236 -26.23 -3.53 -4.50
N ASP A 237 -26.51 -4.29 -5.55
CA ASP A 237 -27.88 -4.74 -5.89
C ASP A 237 -28.45 -5.79 -4.93
N THR A 238 -27.60 -6.48 -4.15
CA THR A 238 -28.03 -7.44 -3.13
C THR A 238 -28.33 -6.84 -1.77
N GLN A 239 -28.14 -5.50 -1.59
CA GLN A 239 -28.41 -4.78 -0.34
C GLN A 239 -29.59 -3.80 -0.44
N ALA A 240 -30.29 -3.75 -1.56
CA ALA A 240 -31.54 -3.04 -1.77
C ALA A 240 -32.72 -4.00 -1.61
#